data_2d5f3943fde1ac9465e7f9e8b0db2125
#
_entry.id   2d5f3943fde1ac9465e7f9e8b0db2125
#
_cell.length_a   1.000
_cell.length_b   1.000
_cell.length_c   1.000
_cell.angle_alpha   90.00
_cell.angle_beta   90.00
_cell.angle_gamma   90.00
#
_symmetry.space_group_name_H-M   'P 1'
#
loop_
_entity.id
_entity.type
_entity.pdbx_description
1 polymer ?
#
loop_
_entity_poly.entity_id
_entity_poly.type
_entity_poly.pdbx_seq_one_letter_code
_entity_poly.pdbx_strand_id
1 'polypeptide(L)'
;MNAMTMPQAETATRAPFFSVRDIHAYYGESYIVQGVSFEIAEGDIVALLGRNGAGKTSTLRTLARARDPELKRGEIWLGDLAVHAMKDFQASNNGIQFVQEDRRIIPGLTVEENLQLAQIAEPKGWPLEKIYEYFPRLAERRKQEGVTLSGGEQQMLAVARALARDIRLLLLDEPYEGLAPVIVKEIEKIVAQIKELGITTIIVEQNAVAALELANRALILDMGQIVFDGTARSVLESPDLRNEYLAI
;
A
#
# COMPACT_ATOMS: atom_id res chain seq x y z
N MET A 1 29.99 42.23 -16.46
CA MET A 1 28.95 41.68 -15.58
C MET A 1 28.96 40.18 -15.73
N ASN A 2 29.66 39.48 -14.82
CA ASN A 2 29.76 38.01 -14.84
C ASN A 2 28.55 37.44 -14.13
N ALA A 3 27.73 36.70 -14.84
CA ALA A 3 26.67 35.88 -14.26
C ALA A 3 27.30 34.66 -13.53
N MET A 4 27.21 34.68 -12.23
CA MET A 4 27.63 33.60 -11.36
C MET A 4 26.64 32.46 -11.48
N THR A 5 27.02 31.40 -12.22
CA THR A 5 26.25 30.16 -12.28
C THR A 5 26.37 29.44 -10.94
N MET A 6 25.25 29.34 -10.20
CA MET A 6 25.22 28.55 -8.97
C MET A 6 25.30 27.06 -9.35
N PRO A 7 26.08 26.22 -8.63
CA PRO A 7 26.11 24.80 -8.85
C PRO A 7 24.77 24.22 -8.41
N GLN A 8 24.09 23.54 -9.34
CA GLN A 8 22.98 22.64 -9.04
C GLN A 8 23.55 21.49 -8.20
N ALA A 9 23.02 21.32 -6.98
CA ALA A 9 23.32 20.17 -6.16
C ALA A 9 22.86 18.91 -6.92
N GLU A 10 23.83 18.11 -7.37
CA GLU A 10 23.59 16.74 -7.82
C GLU A 10 23.01 15.95 -6.63
N THR A 11 21.69 15.82 -6.60
CA THR A 11 21.03 14.76 -5.84
C THR A 11 21.45 13.45 -6.48
N ALA A 12 22.37 12.74 -5.84
CA ALA A 12 22.72 11.37 -6.20
C ALA A 12 21.40 10.57 -6.28
N THR A 13 20.98 10.25 -7.49
CA THR A 13 19.78 9.45 -7.77
C THR A 13 20.05 8.05 -7.24
N ARG A 14 19.57 7.77 -6.03
CA ARG A 14 19.50 6.42 -5.49
C ARG A 14 18.65 5.60 -6.45
N ALA A 15 19.11 4.41 -6.84
CA ALA A 15 18.31 3.52 -7.67
C ALA A 15 16.93 3.32 -7.02
N PRO A 16 15.83 3.37 -7.78
CA PRO A 16 14.50 3.25 -7.22
C PRO A 16 14.31 1.88 -6.55
N PHE A 17 13.74 1.87 -5.36
CA PHE A 17 13.43 0.64 -4.63
C PHE A 17 12.28 -0.13 -5.31
N PHE A 18 11.26 0.59 -5.77
CA PHE A 18 10.14 0.04 -6.51
C PHE A 18 9.87 0.89 -7.75
N SER A 19 9.79 0.26 -8.92
CA SER A 19 9.63 0.93 -10.21
C SER A 19 8.51 0.30 -11.01
N VAL A 20 7.63 1.15 -11.51
CA VAL A 20 6.49 0.80 -12.37
C VAL A 20 6.64 1.55 -13.68
N ARG A 21 6.62 0.83 -14.82
CA ARG A 21 6.89 1.41 -16.13
C ARG A 21 5.81 1.02 -17.12
N ASP A 22 5.02 1.99 -17.54
CA ASP A 22 4.03 1.89 -18.62
C ASP A 22 3.10 0.66 -18.46
N ILE A 23 2.55 0.45 -17.24
CA ILE A 23 1.69 -0.70 -17.01
C ILE A 23 0.28 -0.46 -17.57
N HIS A 24 -0.24 -1.49 -18.25
CA HIS A 24 -1.58 -1.54 -18.82
C HIS A 24 -2.30 -2.79 -18.32
N ALA A 25 -3.45 -2.63 -17.65
CA ALA A 25 -4.18 -3.76 -17.09
C ALA A 25 -5.69 -3.70 -17.38
N TYR A 26 -6.28 -4.89 -17.48
CA TYR A 26 -7.63 -5.08 -17.99
C TYR A 26 -8.44 -6.07 -17.14
N TYR A 27 -9.74 -5.80 -16.94
CA TYR A 27 -10.74 -6.79 -16.56
C TYR A 27 -11.44 -7.28 -17.83
N GLY A 28 -11.05 -8.45 -18.34
CA GLY A 28 -11.52 -8.89 -19.67
C GLY A 28 -11.16 -7.86 -20.74
N GLU A 29 -12.19 -7.24 -21.36
CA GLU A 29 -12.02 -6.18 -22.36
C GLU A 29 -11.95 -4.77 -21.77
N SER A 30 -12.25 -4.59 -20.46
CA SER A 30 -12.28 -3.28 -19.84
C SER A 30 -10.88 -2.80 -19.48
N TYR A 31 -10.41 -1.73 -20.13
CA TYR A 31 -9.11 -1.11 -19.93
C TYR A 31 -9.14 -0.17 -18.73
N ILE A 32 -8.54 -0.57 -17.60
CA ILE A 32 -8.66 0.13 -16.33
C ILE A 32 -7.37 0.84 -15.90
N VAL A 33 -6.19 0.23 -16.10
CA VAL A 33 -4.89 0.85 -15.80
C VAL A 33 -4.22 1.20 -17.11
N GLN A 34 -3.94 2.49 -17.32
CA GLN A 34 -3.70 3.06 -18.65
C GLN A 34 -2.34 3.76 -18.73
N GLY A 35 -1.23 2.99 -18.83
CA GLY A 35 0.11 3.53 -18.97
C GLY A 35 0.67 4.15 -17.69
N VAL A 36 0.32 3.58 -16.54
CA VAL A 36 0.78 4.07 -15.22
C VAL A 36 2.28 3.83 -15.08
N SER A 37 3.01 4.90 -14.70
CA SER A 37 4.46 4.87 -14.46
C SER A 37 4.80 5.72 -13.25
N PHE A 38 5.61 5.18 -12.33
CA PHE A 38 6.18 5.90 -11.18
C PHE A 38 7.31 5.09 -10.54
N GLU A 39 8.08 5.75 -9.68
CA GLU A 39 9.15 5.12 -8.91
C GLU A 39 9.01 5.48 -7.44
N ILE A 40 9.38 4.59 -6.52
CA ILE A 40 9.31 4.82 -5.07
C ILE A 40 10.68 4.56 -4.46
N ALA A 41 11.11 5.45 -3.57
CA ALA A 41 12.31 5.23 -2.75
C ALA A 41 12.00 4.29 -1.57
N GLU A 42 13.01 3.59 -1.09
CA GLU A 42 12.88 2.71 0.08
C GLU A 42 12.48 3.51 1.32
N GLY A 43 11.48 3.01 2.05
CA GLY A 43 10.95 3.62 3.26
C GLY A 43 9.91 4.74 3.02
N ASP A 44 9.61 5.09 1.77
CA ASP A 44 8.55 6.06 1.49
C ASP A 44 7.15 5.50 1.73
N ILE A 45 6.27 6.37 2.22
CA ILE A 45 4.82 6.15 2.16
C ILE A 45 4.27 7.01 1.02
N VAL A 46 3.60 6.36 0.07
CA VAL A 46 2.97 6.98 -1.09
C VAL A 46 1.45 6.88 -0.96
N ALA A 47 0.76 8.02 -0.97
CA ALA A 47 -0.69 8.05 -1.09
C ALA A 47 -1.09 7.97 -2.57
N LEU A 48 -1.84 6.94 -2.95
CA LEU A 48 -2.45 6.83 -4.27
C LEU A 48 -3.91 7.27 -4.18
N LEU A 49 -4.19 8.47 -4.67
CA LEU A 49 -5.44 9.18 -4.52
C LEU A 49 -6.21 9.27 -5.84
N GLY A 50 -7.45 9.68 -5.78
CA GLY A 50 -8.33 9.87 -6.94
C GLY A 50 -9.78 9.56 -6.60
N ARG A 51 -10.70 9.95 -7.48
CA ARG A 51 -12.14 9.71 -7.32
C ARG A 51 -12.49 8.22 -7.34
N ASN A 52 -13.71 7.89 -6.91
CA ASN A 52 -14.21 6.51 -7.06
C ASN A 52 -14.28 6.14 -8.54
N GLY A 53 -13.79 4.93 -8.86
CA GLY A 53 -13.67 4.48 -10.24
C GLY A 53 -12.41 4.95 -10.99
N ALA A 54 -11.52 5.75 -10.38
CA ALA A 54 -10.28 6.20 -11.02
C ALA A 54 -9.27 5.07 -11.30
N GLY A 55 -9.46 3.88 -10.72
CA GLY A 55 -8.59 2.73 -10.94
C GLY A 55 -7.59 2.44 -9.81
N LYS A 56 -7.73 3.06 -8.63
CA LYS A 56 -6.81 2.92 -7.48
C LYS A 56 -6.62 1.47 -7.04
N THR A 57 -7.70 0.81 -6.60
CA THR A 57 -7.70 -0.63 -6.22
C THR A 57 -7.19 -1.52 -7.35
N SER A 58 -7.59 -1.23 -8.59
CA SER A 58 -7.12 -1.99 -9.77
C SER A 58 -5.61 -1.83 -9.98
N THR A 59 -5.08 -0.65 -9.74
CA THR A 59 -3.62 -0.41 -9.76
C THR A 59 -2.93 -1.22 -8.66
N LEU A 60 -3.40 -1.16 -7.38
CA LEU A 60 -2.81 -1.96 -6.31
C LEU A 60 -2.87 -3.47 -6.61
N ARG A 61 -3.99 -3.97 -7.11
CA ARG A 61 -4.13 -5.37 -7.53
C ARG A 61 -3.14 -5.76 -8.61
N THR A 62 -2.91 -4.87 -9.60
CA THR A 62 -1.91 -5.08 -10.65
C THR A 62 -0.50 -5.14 -10.07
N LEU A 63 -0.15 -4.23 -9.14
CA LEU A 63 1.15 -4.21 -8.46
C LEU A 63 1.37 -5.46 -7.61
N ALA A 64 0.33 -5.97 -6.93
CA ALA A 64 0.35 -7.21 -6.17
C ALA A 64 0.35 -8.47 -7.05
N ARG A 65 0.28 -8.32 -8.39
CA ARG A 65 0.14 -9.42 -9.35
C ARG A 65 -1.11 -10.27 -9.15
N ALA A 66 -2.18 -9.69 -8.57
CA ALA A 66 -3.46 -10.36 -8.50
C ALA A 66 -3.89 -10.87 -9.90
N ARG A 67 -4.68 -11.95 -9.91
CA ARG A 67 -5.15 -12.54 -11.16
C ARG A 67 -5.92 -11.53 -12.03
N ASP A 68 -6.73 -10.71 -11.37
CA ASP A 68 -7.55 -9.67 -12.00
C ASP A 68 -7.32 -8.32 -11.29
N PRO A 69 -7.07 -7.22 -12.02
CA PRO A 69 -6.97 -7.11 -13.49
C PRO A 69 -5.70 -7.76 -14.06
N GLU A 70 -5.77 -8.25 -15.29
CA GLU A 70 -4.63 -8.85 -15.98
C GLU A 70 -3.66 -7.78 -16.50
N LEU A 71 -2.41 -7.83 -16.09
CA LEU A 71 -1.34 -6.99 -16.66
C LEU A 71 -1.00 -7.49 -18.07
N LYS A 72 -1.32 -6.70 -19.08
CA LYS A 72 -1.07 -7.02 -20.49
C LYS A 72 0.24 -6.45 -21.01
N ARG A 73 0.69 -5.31 -20.48
CA ARG A 73 1.89 -4.60 -20.91
C ARG A 73 2.51 -3.83 -19.76
N GLY A 74 3.82 -3.54 -19.87
CA GLY A 74 4.58 -2.75 -18.93
C GLY A 74 5.38 -3.62 -17.95
N GLU A 75 6.12 -2.96 -17.08
CA GLU A 75 7.06 -3.60 -16.17
C GLU A 75 6.85 -3.14 -14.74
N ILE A 76 7.04 -4.05 -13.80
CA ILE A 76 7.02 -3.79 -12.35
C ILE A 76 8.29 -4.42 -11.78
N TRP A 77 9.06 -3.62 -11.04
CA TRP A 77 10.34 -4.03 -10.46
C TRP A 77 10.38 -3.73 -8.98
N LEU A 78 10.88 -4.67 -8.17
CA LEU A 78 11.20 -4.47 -6.76
C LEU A 78 12.72 -4.67 -6.58
N GLY A 79 13.48 -3.58 -6.60
CA GLY A 79 14.92 -3.64 -6.84
C GLY A 79 15.21 -4.32 -8.17
N ASP A 80 15.97 -5.41 -8.14
CA ASP A 80 16.33 -6.21 -9.34
C ASP A 80 15.31 -7.33 -9.65
N LEU A 81 14.24 -7.46 -8.87
CA LEU A 81 13.23 -8.50 -9.06
C LEU A 81 12.18 -8.07 -10.08
N ALA A 82 12.04 -8.81 -11.18
CA ALA A 82 11.04 -8.61 -12.23
C ALA A 82 9.65 -9.11 -11.77
N VAL A 83 8.94 -8.29 -11.00
CA VAL A 83 7.62 -8.63 -10.40
C VAL A 83 6.57 -8.89 -11.49
N HIS A 84 6.62 -8.16 -12.61
CA HIS A 84 5.69 -8.34 -13.73
C HIS A 84 5.71 -9.76 -14.33
N ALA A 85 6.80 -10.51 -14.18
CA ALA A 85 6.92 -11.90 -14.62
C ALA A 85 6.44 -12.93 -13.60
N MET A 86 6.07 -12.50 -12.38
CA MET A 86 5.66 -13.37 -11.27
C MET A 86 4.15 -13.63 -11.26
N LYS A 87 3.76 -14.71 -10.60
CA LYS A 87 2.37 -14.93 -10.13
C LYS A 87 2.18 -14.24 -8.76
N ASP A 88 0.93 -14.07 -8.34
CA ASP A 88 0.54 -13.45 -7.07
C ASP A 88 1.29 -14.03 -5.85
N PHE A 89 1.29 -15.36 -5.68
CA PHE A 89 2.00 -16.01 -4.56
C PHE A 89 3.51 -15.81 -4.61
N GLN A 90 4.10 -15.71 -5.81
CA GLN A 90 5.54 -15.43 -5.97
C GLN A 90 5.85 -13.97 -5.58
N ALA A 91 5.03 -13.01 -6.02
CA ALA A 91 5.17 -11.60 -5.60
C ALA A 91 5.06 -11.47 -4.07
N SER A 92 4.07 -12.15 -3.47
CA SER A 92 3.91 -12.18 -2.02
C SER A 92 5.10 -12.83 -1.29
N ASN A 93 5.65 -13.93 -1.79
CA ASN A 93 6.83 -14.59 -1.20
C ASN A 93 8.12 -13.76 -1.37
N ASN A 94 8.15 -12.82 -2.31
CA ASN A 94 9.26 -11.88 -2.52
C ASN A 94 9.05 -10.52 -1.85
N GLY A 95 8.11 -10.44 -0.90
CA GLY A 95 7.96 -9.31 0.00
C GLY A 95 6.90 -8.27 -0.39
N ILE A 96 6.06 -8.51 -1.41
CA ILE A 96 4.91 -7.63 -1.72
C ILE A 96 3.69 -8.14 -0.96
N GLN A 97 3.29 -7.43 0.09
CA GLN A 97 2.11 -7.78 0.88
C GLN A 97 0.95 -6.84 0.54
N PHE A 98 -0.21 -7.41 0.27
CA PHE A 98 -1.42 -6.68 -0.11
C PHE A 98 -2.54 -6.92 0.89
N VAL A 99 -2.91 -5.85 1.61
CA VAL A 99 -4.08 -5.80 2.50
C VAL A 99 -5.23 -5.20 1.71
N GLN A 100 -6.23 -6.02 1.42
CA GLN A 100 -7.40 -5.64 0.65
C GLN A 100 -8.50 -5.09 1.56
N GLU A 101 -9.39 -4.28 1.02
CA GLU A 101 -10.56 -3.70 1.68
C GLU A 101 -11.42 -4.77 2.39
N ASP A 102 -11.62 -5.94 1.75
CA ASP A 102 -12.39 -7.08 2.29
C ASP A 102 -11.66 -7.86 3.40
N ARG A 103 -10.45 -7.40 3.82
CA ARG A 103 -9.61 -7.93 4.92
C ARG A 103 -9.19 -9.38 4.77
N ARG A 104 -9.93 -10.21 4.08
CA ARG A 104 -9.72 -11.65 3.83
C ARG A 104 -9.31 -12.44 5.06
N ILE A 105 -10.04 -12.24 6.16
CA ILE A 105 -9.86 -13.07 7.36
C ILE A 105 -10.30 -14.49 7.04
N ILE A 106 -9.48 -15.46 7.44
CA ILE A 106 -9.73 -16.86 7.12
C ILE A 106 -10.76 -17.41 8.11
N PRO A 107 -11.96 -17.84 7.63
CA PRO A 107 -13.01 -18.40 8.49
C PRO A 107 -12.56 -19.69 9.18
N GLY A 108 -13.09 -19.94 10.37
CA GLY A 108 -12.79 -21.15 11.15
C GLY A 108 -11.41 -21.14 11.80
N LEU A 109 -10.60 -20.09 11.62
CA LEU A 109 -9.30 -19.94 12.27
C LEU A 109 -9.36 -18.84 13.33
N THR A 110 -8.70 -19.09 14.46
CA THR A 110 -8.46 -18.09 15.51
C THR A 110 -7.53 -16.98 15.01
N VAL A 111 -7.42 -15.88 15.76
CA VAL A 111 -6.45 -14.81 15.50
C VAL A 111 -5.02 -15.39 15.40
N GLU A 112 -4.62 -16.22 16.37
CA GLU A 112 -3.30 -16.83 16.40
C GLU A 112 -3.04 -17.73 15.20
N GLU A 113 -4.00 -18.58 14.81
CA GLU A 113 -3.89 -19.45 13.65
C GLU A 113 -3.85 -18.68 12.32
N ASN A 114 -4.61 -17.56 12.21
CA ASN A 114 -4.51 -16.64 11.07
C ASN A 114 -3.09 -16.07 10.92
N LEU A 115 -2.43 -15.70 12.02
CA LEU A 115 -1.07 -15.18 12.03
C LEU A 115 -0.04 -16.28 11.75
N GLN A 116 -0.18 -17.45 12.37
CA GLN A 116 0.69 -18.61 12.14
C GLN A 116 0.66 -19.08 10.69
N LEU A 117 -0.53 -19.12 10.08
CA LEU A 117 -0.68 -19.49 8.67
C LEU A 117 0.09 -18.54 7.74
N ALA A 118 0.14 -17.24 8.07
CA ALA A 118 0.92 -16.27 7.32
C ALA A 118 2.43 -16.54 7.38
N GLN A 119 2.91 -17.21 8.43
CA GLN A 119 4.34 -17.54 8.66
C GLN A 119 4.79 -18.87 8.04
N ILE A 120 3.87 -19.71 7.57
CA ILE A 120 4.20 -21.08 7.07
C ILE A 120 5.18 -21.04 5.89
N ALA A 121 5.12 -20.02 5.04
CA ALA A 121 5.90 -20.01 3.79
C ALA A 121 7.38 -19.67 3.96
N GLU A 122 7.80 -19.10 5.05
CA GLU A 122 9.17 -18.84 5.54
C GLU A 122 9.11 -17.80 6.68
N PRO A 123 9.62 -18.07 7.88
CA PRO A 123 9.50 -17.15 9.02
C PRO A 123 10.57 -16.04 8.97
N LYS A 124 10.50 -15.17 7.97
CA LYS A 124 11.34 -13.96 7.90
C LYS A 124 10.61 -12.71 8.35
N GLY A 125 9.29 -12.81 8.54
CA GLY A 125 8.46 -11.72 9.02
C GLY A 125 8.58 -11.50 10.54
N TRP A 126 7.71 -10.66 11.06
CA TRP A 126 7.68 -10.40 12.50
C TRP A 126 7.25 -11.64 13.27
N PRO A 127 7.97 -12.03 14.36
CA PRO A 127 7.51 -13.07 15.25
C PRO A 127 6.21 -12.67 15.96
N LEU A 128 5.42 -13.65 16.41
CA LEU A 128 4.11 -13.40 17.03
C LEU A 128 4.20 -12.47 18.24
N GLU A 129 5.28 -12.59 19.03
CA GLU A 129 5.53 -11.73 20.19
C GLU A 129 5.60 -10.27 19.77
N LYS A 130 6.37 -9.95 18.73
CA LYS A 130 6.46 -8.59 18.20
C LYS A 130 5.12 -8.10 17.63
N ILE A 131 4.38 -8.97 16.92
CA ILE A 131 3.04 -8.62 16.44
C ILE A 131 2.12 -8.25 17.60
N TYR A 132 2.12 -9.02 18.69
CA TYR A 132 1.28 -8.76 19.85
C TYR A 132 1.69 -7.51 20.65
N GLU A 133 2.95 -7.09 20.58
CA GLU A 133 3.39 -5.80 21.12
C GLU A 133 2.76 -4.62 20.36
N TYR A 134 2.70 -4.69 19.03
CA TYR A 134 2.12 -3.66 18.17
C TYR A 134 0.58 -3.72 18.11
N PHE A 135 0.00 -4.91 18.32
CA PHE A 135 -1.43 -5.17 18.25
C PHE A 135 -1.94 -5.81 19.55
N PRO A 136 -1.93 -5.10 20.69
CA PRO A 136 -2.28 -5.69 22.00
C PRO A 136 -3.70 -6.23 22.04
N ARG A 137 -4.66 -5.63 21.31
CA ARG A 137 -6.03 -6.16 21.17
C ARG A 137 -6.08 -7.54 20.53
N LEU A 138 -5.19 -7.81 19.57
CA LEU A 138 -5.09 -9.15 18.96
C LEU A 138 -4.50 -10.16 19.96
N ALA A 139 -3.56 -9.73 20.81
CA ALA A 139 -3.00 -10.57 21.87
C ALA A 139 -4.07 -11.02 22.86
N GLU A 140 -4.94 -10.09 23.31
CA GLU A 140 -6.05 -10.36 24.21
C GLU A 140 -7.05 -11.37 23.62
N ARG A 141 -7.23 -11.34 22.30
CA ARG A 141 -8.21 -12.13 21.55
C ARG A 141 -7.60 -13.28 20.75
N ARG A 142 -6.34 -13.65 21.02
CA ARG A 142 -5.58 -14.61 20.20
C ARG A 142 -6.28 -15.95 19.95
N LYS A 143 -7.11 -16.41 20.91
CA LYS A 143 -7.88 -17.66 20.82
C LYS A 143 -9.29 -17.47 20.27
N GLN A 144 -9.71 -16.24 19.98
CA GLN A 144 -11.01 -15.95 19.38
C GLN A 144 -10.94 -16.19 17.86
N GLU A 145 -12.03 -16.69 17.29
CA GLU A 145 -12.15 -16.85 15.84
C GLU A 145 -12.08 -15.48 15.14
N GLY A 146 -11.22 -15.35 14.11
CA GLY A 146 -10.91 -14.07 13.47
C GLY A 146 -12.13 -13.38 12.84
N VAL A 147 -13.07 -14.12 12.28
CA VAL A 147 -14.28 -13.54 11.67
C VAL A 147 -15.28 -13.00 12.68
N THR A 148 -15.17 -13.36 13.95
CA THR A 148 -16.03 -12.86 15.04
C THR A 148 -15.53 -11.56 15.68
N LEU A 149 -14.36 -11.07 15.27
CA LEU A 149 -13.81 -9.81 15.69
C LEU A 149 -14.64 -8.63 15.15
N SER A 150 -14.55 -7.47 15.82
CA SER A 150 -15.05 -6.22 15.26
C SER A 150 -14.35 -5.86 13.94
N GLY A 151 -14.99 -5.03 13.09
CA GLY A 151 -14.40 -4.63 11.82
C GLY A 151 -12.99 -4.03 11.94
N GLY A 152 -12.75 -3.22 12.99
CA GLY A 152 -11.42 -2.65 13.26
C GLY A 152 -10.40 -3.68 13.70
N GLU A 153 -10.78 -4.63 14.55
CA GLU A 153 -9.88 -5.73 14.95
C GLU A 153 -9.57 -6.66 13.78
N GLN A 154 -10.54 -6.90 12.87
CA GLN A 154 -10.29 -7.64 11.63
C GLN A 154 -9.30 -6.89 10.72
N GLN A 155 -9.41 -5.56 10.63
CA GLN A 155 -8.47 -4.75 9.87
C GLN A 155 -7.05 -4.83 10.48
N MET A 156 -6.95 -4.72 11.80
CA MET A 156 -5.68 -4.92 12.50
C MET A 156 -5.11 -6.33 12.24
N LEU A 157 -5.95 -7.37 12.25
CA LEU A 157 -5.52 -8.73 11.95
C LEU A 157 -5.03 -8.87 10.49
N ALA A 158 -5.70 -8.22 9.53
CA ALA A 158 -5.26 -8.23 8.13
C ALA A 158 -3.88 -7.56 7.95
N VAL A 159 -3.64 -6.41 8.60
CA VAL A 159 -2.33 -5.74 8.59
C VAL A 159 -1.28 -6.59 9.32
N ALA A 160 -1.61 -7.13 10.51
CA ALA A 160 -0.72 -7.99 11.27
C ALA A 160 -0.28 -9.25 10.49
N ARG A 161 -1.20 -9.85 9.71
CA ARG A 161 -0.89 -10.97 8.81
C ARG A 161 0.11 -10.60 7.71
N ALA A 162 0.03 -9.38 7.17
CA ALA A 162 1.00 -8.89 6.21
C ALA A 162 2.39 -8.73 6.86
N LEU A 163 2.47 -8.20 8.08
CA LEU A 163 3.70 -8.03 8.84
C LEU A 163 4.30 -9.35 9.35
N ALA A 164 3.46 -10.38 9.52
CA ALA A 164 3.92 -11.73 9.87
C ALA A 164 4.72 -12.42 8.76
N ARG A 165 4.72 -11.86 7.56
CA ARG A 165 5.50 -12.31 6.39
C ARG A 165 6.77 -11.46 6.22
N ASP A 166 7.71 -11.96 5.40
CA ASP A 166 8.81 -11.12 4.92
C ASP A 166 8.24 -9.99 4.06
N ILE A 167 8.37 -8.75 4.53
CA ILE A 167 7.73 -7.59 3.90
C ILE A 167 8.78 -6.59 3.44
N ARG A 168 8.70 -6.21 2.17
CA ARG A 168 9.49 -5.14 1.55
C ARG A 168 8.59 -4.00 1.07
N LEU A 169 7.42 -4.34 0.52
CA LEU A 169 6.41 -3.38 0.05
C LEU A 169 5.04 -3.76 0.62
N LEU A 170 4.42 -2.83 1.33
CA LEU A 170 3.07 -2.95 1.84
C LEU A 170 2.11 -2.17 0.94
N LEU A 171 1.07 -2.84 0.46
CA LEU A 171 -0.02 -2.24 -0.30
C LEU A 171 -1.27 -2.27 0.58
N LEU A 172 -1.84 -1.11 0.89
CA LEU A 172 -3.03 -0.94 1.72
C LEU A 172 -4.17 -0.36 0.88
N ASP A 173 -5.26 -1.10 0.75
CA ASP A 173 -6.45 -0.70 -0.01
C ASP A 173 -7.57 -0.33 0.95
N GLU A 174 -7.85 0.96 1.07
CA GLU A 174 -8.89 1.57 1.91
C GLU A 174 -8.90 1.05 3.36
N PRO A 175 -7.75 1.08 4.08
CA PRO A 175 -7.63 0.46 5.40
C PRO A 175 -8.52 1.08 6.46
N TYR A 176 -9.15 2.25 6.23
CA TYR A 176 -9.99 2.97 7.19
C TYR A 176 -11.48 2.84 6.91
N GLU A 177 -11.86 2.21 5.76
CA GLU A 177 -13.25 2.17 5.33
C GLU A 177 -14.17 1.44 6.32
N GLY A 178 -15.30 2.06 6.62
CA GLY A 178 -16.32 1.51 7.53
C GLY A 178 -15.90 1.42 8.99
N LEU A 179 -14.80 2.07 9.40
CA LEU A 179 -14.29 2.02 10.77
C LEU A 179 -14.69 3.25 11.60
N ALA A 180 -14.86 3.04 12.90
CA ALA A 180 -15.08 4.14 13.84
C ALA A 180 -13.82 5.02 13.94
N PRO A 181 -13.94 6.35 14.14
CA PRO A 181 -12.80 7.27 14.17
C PRO A 181 -11.70 6.91 15.20
N VAL A 182 -12.05 6.29 16.31
CA VAL A 182 -11.08 5.83 17.31
C VAL A 182 -10.21 4.69 16.78
N ILE A 183 -10.78 3.82 15.98
CA ILE A 183 -10.05 2.69 15.35
C ILE A 183 -9.16 3.20 14.19
N VAL A 184 -9.65 4.15 13.40
CA VAL A 184 -8.85 4.80 12.37
C VAL A 184 -7.55 5.33 12.97
N LYS A 185 -7.63 6.08 14.08
CA LYS A 185 -6.45 6.59 14.79
C LYS A 185 -5.50 5.50 15.30
N GLU A 186 -6.01 4.34 15.68
CA GLU A 186 -5.16 3.21 16.07
C GLU A 186 -4.40 2.65 14.85
N ILE A 187 -5.07 2.52 13.70
CA ILE A 187 -4.43 2.04 12.46
C ILE A 187 -3.44 3.08 11.93
N GLU A 188 -3.76 4.38 11.96
CA GLU A 188 -2.83 5.46 11.61
C GLU A 188 -1.52 5.38 12.42
N LYS A 189 -1.62 5.14 13.73
CA LYS A 189 -0.44 4.93 14.59
C LYS A 189 0.39 3.73 14.15
N ILE A 190 -0.26 2.62 13.80
CA ILE A 190 0.42 1.42 13.31
C ILE A 190 1.12 1.71 11.98
N VAL A 191 0.47 2.41 11.04
CA VAL A 191 1.08 2.80 9.76
C VAL A 191 2.26 3.76 9.98
N ALA A 192 2.16 4.70 10.92
CA ALA A 192 3.26 5.57 11.29
C ALA A 192 4.46 4.78 11.88
N GLN A 193 4.21 3.78 12.71
CA GLN A 193 5.25 2.88 13.24
C GLN A 193 5.89 2.03 12.13
N ILE A 194 5.12 1.55 11.16
CA ILE A 194 5.60 0.83 9.97
C ILE A 194 6.54 1.73 9.17
N LYS A 195 6.23 3.03 9.05
CA LYS A 195 7.10 4.04 8.43
C LYS A 195 8.44 4.19 9.16
N GLU A 196 8.40 4.29 10.49
CA GLU A 196 9.62 4.40 11.32
C GLU A 196 10.55 3.19 11.15
N LEU A 197 9.99 2.03 10.84
CA LEU A 197 10.73 0.79 10.55
C LEU A 197 11.26 0.72 9.12
N GLY A 198 11.03 1.75 8.30
CA GLY A 198 11.52 1.84 6.93
C GLY A 198 10.78 0.93 5.93
N ILE A 199 9.59 0.45 6.25
CA ILE A 199 8.80 -0.38 5.33
C ILE A 199 8.12 0.53 4.30
N THR A 200 8.46 0.33 3.03
CA THR A 200 7.86 1.06 1.90
C THR A 200 6.37 0.72 1.80
N THR A 201 5.52 1.74 1.69
CA THR A 201 4.06 1.53 1.71
C THR A 201 3.38 2.35 0.62
N ILE A 202 2.42 1.75 -0.09
CA ILE A 202 1.44 2.46 -0.92
C ILE A 202 0.08 2.33 -0.22
N ILE A 203 -0.54 3.46 0.09
CA ILE A 203 -1.87 3.53 0.70
C ILE A 203 -2.87 4.15 -0.27
N VAL A 204 -3.96 3.44 -0.51
CA VAL A 204 -5.15 3.97 -1.19
C VAL A 204 -6.19 4.31 -0.13
N GLU A 205 -6.75 5.51 -0.20
CA GLU A 205 -7.78 5.97 0.73
C GLU A 205 -8.79 6.89 0.05
N GLN A 206 -10.04 6.82 0.51
CA GLN A 206 -11.08 7.79 0.14
C GLN A 206 -10.89 9.08 0.94
N ASN A 207 -10.53 8.97 2.22
CA ASN A 207 -10.15 10.13 3.03
C ASN A 207 -8.73 10.58 2.67
N ALA A 208 -8.65 11.37 1.60
CA ALA A 208 -7.37 11.83 1.08
C ALA A 208 -6.54 12.61 2.11
N VAL A 209 -7.16 13.35 3.03
CA VAL A 209 -6.44 14.12 4.06
C VAL A 209 -5.70 13.17 4.99
N ALA A 210 -6.36 12.13 5.49
CA ALA A 210 -5.75 11.14 6.37
C ALA A 210 -4.56 10.42 5.70
N ALA A 211 -4.70 10.05 4.43
CA ALA A 211 -3.60 9.45 3.67
C ALA A 211 -2.43 10.41 3.45
N LEU A 212 -2.71 11.67 3.13
CA LEU A 212 -1.70 12.71 2.88
C LEU A 212 -0.91 13.10 4.13
N GLU A 213 -1.52 13.06 5.31
CA GLU A 213 -0.84 13.33 6.59
C GLU A 213 0.23 12.28 6.93
N LEU A 214 0.03 11.04 6.50
CA LEU A 214 0.98 9.94 6.71
C LEU A 214 2.04 9.86 5.60
N ALA A 215 1.67 10.26 4.37
CA ALA A 215 2.50 10.05 3.19
C ALA A 215 3.62 11.08 3.04
N ASN A 216 4.71 10.66 2.40
CA ASN A 216 5.77 11.56 1.91
C ASN A 216 5.40 12.12 0.54
N ARG A 217 4.78 11.30 -0.30
CA ARG A 217 4.48 11.55 -1.70
C ARG A 217 3.03 11.21 -2.01
N ALA A 218 2.47 11.89 -2.98
CA ALA A 218 1.13 11.64 -3.49
C ALA A 218 1.15 11.42 -4.99
N LEU A 219 0.42 10.40 -5.43
CA LEU A 219 0.07 10.15 -6.82
C LEU A 219 -1.44 10.34 -6.93
N ILE A 220 -1.90 11.13 -7.91
CA ILE A 220 -3.33 11.25 -8.18
C ILE A 220 -3.62 10.51 -9.47
N LEU A 221 -4.57 9.58 -9.38
CA LEU A 221 -5.06 8.78 -10.48
C LEU A 221 -6.40 9.32 -10.95
N ASP A 222 -6.54 9.50 -12.26
CA ASP A 222 -7.82 9.80 -12.91
C ASP A 222 -7.97 8.93 -14.16
N MET A 223 -9.13 8.29 -14.33
CA MET A 223 -9.42 7.39 -15.46
C MET A 223 -8.30 6.42 -15.81
N GLY A 224 -7.65 5.85 -14.80
CA GLY A 224 -6.57 4.86 -14.98
C GLY A 224 -5.20 5.44 -15.30
N GLN A 225 -5.02 6.77 -15.28
CA GLN A 225 -3.77 7.46 -15.57
C GLN A 225 -3.30 8.29 -14.38
N ILE A 226 -1.99 8.43 -14.18
CA ILE A 226 -1.45 9.37 -13.20
C ILE A 226 -1.51 10.77 -13.79
N VAL A 227 -2.27 11.65 -13.14
CA VAL A 227 -2.43 13.07 -13.50
C VAL A 227 -1.60 14.00 -12.62
N PHE A 228 -1.14 13.52 -11.47
CA PHE A 228 -0.25 14.25 -10.58
C PHE A 228 0.72 13.28 -9.88
N ASP A 229 1.97 13.73 -9.74
CA ASP A 229 3.04 13.06 -9.02
C ASP A 229 3.87 14.12 -8.29
N GLY A 230 3.83 14.13 -6.96
CA GLY A 230 4.52 15.14 -6.17
C GLY A 230 4.51 14.85 -4.68
N THR A 231 4.89 15.83 -3.85
CA THR A 231 4.86 15.67 -2.40
C THR A 231 3.42 15.66 -1.87
N ALA A 232 3.16 14.90 -0.80
CA ALA A 232 1.85 14.91 -0.13
C ALA A 232 1.49 16.33 0.34
N ARG A 233 2.48 17.09 0.80
CA ARG A 233 2.31 18.48 1.24
C ARG A 233 1.81 19.40 0.12
N SER A 234 2.33 19.27 -1.10
CA SER A 234 1.89 20.09 -2.23
C SER A 234 0.41 19.88 -2.58
N VAL A 235 -0.12 18.66 -2.38
CA VAL A 235 -1.56 18.40 -2.55
C VAL A 235 -2.38 19.03 -1.41
N LEU A 236 -1.92 18.91 -0.16
CA LEU A 236 -2.59 19.55 1.00
C LEU A 236 -2.65 21.08 0.87
N GLU A 237 -1.62 21.70 0.29
CA GLU A 237 -1.52 23.15 0.12
C GLU A 237 -2.22 23.66 -1.16
N SER A 238 -2.65 22.78 -2.09
CA SER A 238 -3.30 23.12 -3.35
C SER A 238 -4.81 22.87 -3.33
N PRO A 239 -5.66 23.89 -3.12
CA PRO A 239 -7.11 23.73 -3.22
C PRO A 239 -7.57 23.26 -4.62
N ASP A 240 -6.88 23.70 -5.68
CA ASP A 240 -7.24 23.35 -7.05
C ASP A 240 -7.12 21.86 -7.32
N LEU A 241 -5.99 21.22 -6.94
CA LEU A 241 -5.81 19.78 -7.07
C LEU A 241 -6.86 19.00 -6.26
N ARG A 242 -7.17 19.47 -5.05
CA ARG A 242 -8.15 18.81 -4.20
C ARG A 242 -9.57 18.90 -4.77
N ASN A 243 -9.98 20.07 -5.23
CA ASN A 243 -11.31 20.27 -5.82
C ASN A 243 -11.46 19.51 -7.15
N GLU A 244 -10.42 19.53 -7.99
CA GLU A 244 -10.47 18.93 -9.33
C GLU A 244 -10.47 17.40 -9.28
N TYR A 245 -9.60 16.79 -8.46
CA TYR A 245 -9.37 15.35 -8.50
C TYR A 245 -9.81 14.57 -7.26
N LEU A 246 -10.00 15.23 -6.11
CA LEU A 246 -10.32 14.53 -4.86
C LEU A 246 -11.72 14.84 -4.33
N ALA A 247 -12.38 15.87 -4.86
CA ALA A 247 -13.71 16.34 -4.45
C ALA A 247 -13.80 16.69 -2.94
N ILE A 248 -12.73 17.32 -2.38
CA ILE A 248 -12.62 17.78 -0.99
C ILE A 248 -12.10 19.21 -0.93
#